data_0864ee6b9e4a839d6b8179420e2203d7
#
_entry.id   0864ee6b9e4a839d6b8179420e2203d7
#
_cell.length_a   1.000
_cell.length_b   1.000
_cell.length_c   1.000
_cell.angle_alpha   90.00
_cell.angle_beta   90.00
_cell.angle_gamma   90.00
#
_symmetry.space_group_name_H-M   'P 1'
#
loop_
_entity.id
_entity.type
_entity.pdbx_description
1 polymer ?
#
loop_
_entity_poly.entity_id
_entity_poly.type
_entity_poly.pdbx_seq_one_letter_code
_entity_poly.pdbx_strand_id
1 'polypeptide(L)'
;MKFYKYFFVFFIISCGGGGSSNPDLSQPSPPPVLTISQFISSATTVNLNDVITLTWTTSGASSCTASGDWSGSKNINGSETITLSSNKTYTFNLTCSSNNASTMESINVQVNTNQDIYSEDKDSYCRAPNNNSSSYWIDQFDENILDPNIYSYQLGNGFFVNGSWIAGWGNNEQQYYTGPGSGYAKKYNSNLNTTENAFIENGFLKIQPIFDDTNPFPDPYCADKACQTTWDYTSARIITSGNIDIEPGNEITVCFKVPDGTGHWPAIWMLPNGFVEGNKSWPQDGEIDLMEARGRIPQAIGAAIHFANSSNSHQYISHEVSVPMNVNFQDKFHSITFRWMNDSIEMFLDTHNEPFYSEGKDSTPFNNAYYPFNSKFYLILNVASGGNFDSNQIDPSKFCNDEQCSNLSNPDKGRFIIDFIEIKSID
;
A
#
# COMPACT_ATOMS: atom_id res chain seq x y z
N MET A 1 38.14 1.30 21.76
CA MET A 1 39.58 1.56 21.71
C MET A 1 39.81 2.80 20.82
N LYS A 2 40.15 3.86 21.51
CA LYS A 2 40.79 5.14 21.20
C LYS A 2 40.71 5.76 19.78
N PHE A 3 40.07 6.94 19.80
CA PHE A 3 40.12 8.05 18.86
C PHE A 3 41.54 8.56 18.62
N TYR A 4 41.80 9.11 17.42
CA TYR A 4 42.80 10.15 17.20
C TYR A 4 42.24 11.24 16.26
N LYS A 5 42.09 12.46 16.82
CA LYS A 5 41.94 13.73 16.12
C LYS A 5 43.34 14.26 15.86
N TYR A 6 43.58 14.74 14.66
CA TYR A 6 44.72 15.61 14.37
C TYR A 6 44.26 17.04 14.11
N PHE A 7 44.69 17.91 14.99
CA PHE A 7 44.61 19.37 14.86
C PHE A 7 45.93 19.85 14.33
N PHE A 8 45.95 20.60 13.21
CA PHE A 8 47.11 21.33 12.77
C PHE A 8 46.91 22.82 13.02
N VAL A 9 47.73 23.34 13.91
CA VAL A 9 47.89 24.78 14.18
C VAL A 9 49.06 25.28 13.37
N PHE A 10 48.87 26.28 12.53
CA PHE A 10 49.93 27.03 11.90
C PHE A 10 50.12 28.37 12.63
N PHE A 11 51.28 28.56 13.20
CA PHE A 11 51.78 29.84 13.69
C PHE A 11 52.33 30.66 12.50
N ILE A 12 51.92 31.92 12.37
CA ILE A 12 52.52 32.87 11.48
C ILE A 12 53.17 33.94 12.35
N ILE A 13 54.47 34.07 12.19
CA ILE A 13 55.30 35.12 12.81
C ILE A 13 55.17 36.39 11.98
N SER A 14 54.85 37.48 12.68
CA SER A 14 54.81 38.84 12.14
C SER A 14 56.22 39.40 12.00
N CYS A 15 56.50 40.08 10.88
CA CYS A 15 57.52 41.08 10.80
C CYS A 15 56.98 42.28 10.01
N GLY A 16 57.00 43.46 10.63
CA GLY A 16 56.42 44.69 10.12
C GLY A 16 57.36 45.45 9.18
N GLY A 17 56.75 46.36 8.46
CA GLY A 17 57.48 47.34 7.61
C GLY A 17 56.53 48.17 6.74
N GLY A 18 56.21 49.39 7.15
CA GLY A 18 56.14 50.62 6.44
C GLY A 18 55.25 50.83 5.21
N GLY A 19 54.29 51.61 5.39
CA GLY A 19 53.40 52.43 4.64
C GLY A 19 53.55 52.62 3.14
N SER A 20 52.39 52.50 2.46
CA SER A 20 51.95 53.43 1.41
C SER A 20 50.46 53.18 1.16
N SER A 21 49.66 54.23 1.30
CA SER A 21 48.22 54.27 0.98
C SER A 21 48.01 54.12 -0.52
N ASN A 22 47.61 52.94 -0.97
CA ASN A 22 46.94 52.80 -2.25
C ASN A 22 45.41 52.69 -2.01
N PRO A 23 44.58 53.36 -2.82
CA PRO A 23 43.13 53.19 -2.71
C PRO A 23 42.79 51.76 -3.08
N ASP A 24 42.05 51.14 -2.19
CA ASP A 24 41.48 49.82 -2.34
C ASP A 24 40.52 49.80 -3.57
N LEU A 25 41.06 49.35 -4.70
CA LEU A 25 40.26 48.95 -5.84
C LEU A 25 39.65 47.60 -5.48
N SER A 26 38.60 47.63 -4.68
CA SER A 26 37.71 46.45 -4.53
C SER A 26 37.20 46.10 -5.93
N GLN A 27 37.76 45.05 -6.50
CA GLN A 27 37.28 44.47 -7.75
C GLN A 27 35.81 44.10 -7.54
N PRO A 28 34.89 44.63 -8.37
CA PRO A 28 33.47 44.26 -8.23
C PRO A 28 33.35 42.75 -8.35
N SER A 29 32.64 42.14 -7.41
CA SER A 29 32.33 40.71 -7.47
C SER A 29 31.71 40.40 -8.83
N PRO A 30 32.09 39.30 -9.49
CA PRO A 30 31.50 38.94 -10.76
C PRO A 30 29.98 38.88 -10.62
N PRO A 31 29.21 39.39 -11.60
CA PRO A 31 27.77 39.39 -11.55
C PRO A 31 27.26 37.94 -11.36
N PRO A 32 26.22 37.73 -10.59
CA PRO A 32 25.69 36.39 -10.35
C PRO A 32 25.30 35.72 -11.67
N VAL A 33 25.68 34.47 -11.82
CA VAL A 33 25.38 33.65 -13.00
C VAL A 33 23.89 33.40 -13.04
N LEU A 34 23.27 33.62 -14.21
CA LEU A 34 21.86 33.34 -14.41
C LEU A 34 21.59 31.83 -14.30
N THR A 35 20.78 31.45 -13.30
CA THR A 35 20.31 30.07 -13.12
C THR A 35 18.89 30.04 -12.56
N ILE A 36 18.13 29.00 -12.89
CA ILE A 36 16.94 28.57 -12.14
C ILE A 36 17.44 27.44 -11.23
N SER A 37 17.64 27.76 -9.96
CA SER A 37 18.19 26.81 -8.98
C SER A 37 17.14 25.83 -8.45
N GLN A 38 15.87 26.17 -8.59
CA GLN A 38 14.73 25.31 -8.28
C GLN A 38 13.54 25.70 -9.17
N PHE A 39 12.90 24.68 -9.74
CA PHE A 39 11.57 24.80 -10.31
C PHE A 39 10.88 23.44 -10.11
N ILE A 40 9.92 23.39 -9.17
CA ILE A 40 9.25 22.15 -8.74
C ILE A 40 7.76 22.34 -8.63
N SER A 41 7.02 21.23 -8.77
CA SER A 41 5.60 21.12 -8.43
C SER A 41 5.44 20.34 -7.13
N SER A 42 4.39 20.64 -6.37
CA SER A 42 3.99 19.88 -5.17
C SER A 42 3.64 18.41 -5.48
N ALA A 43 3.26 18.10 -6.73
CA ALA A 43 3.00 16.75 -7.22
C ALA A 43 3.29 16.66 -8.72
N THR A 44 3.67 15.46 -9.20
CA THR A 44 3.86 15.17 -10.63
C THR A 44 2.65 14.48 -11.26
N THR A 45 1.76 13.93 -10.41
CA THR A 45 0.49 13.30 -10.79
C THR A 45 -0.58 13.72 -9.81
N VAL A 46 -1.75 14.09 -10.28
CA VAL A 46 -2.90 14.57 -9.51
C VAL A 46 -4.21 14.14 -10.15
N ASN A 47 -5.32 14.30 -9.44
CA ASN A 47 -6.65 14.08 -9.99
C ASN A 47 -7.20 15.34 -10.67
N LEU A 48 -8.26 15.16 -11.47
CA LEU A 48 -8.96 16.28 -12.10
C LEU A 48 -9.48 17.24 -11.03
N ASN A 49 -9.28 18.55 -11.24
CA ASN A 49 -9.59 19.65 -10.33
C ASN A 49 -8.72 19.75 -9.05
N ASP A 50 -7.70 18.93 -8.91
CA ASP A 50 -6.72 19.12 -7.84
C ASP A 50 -5.93 20.41 -8.03
N VAL A 51 -5.41 20.93 -6.91
CA VAL A 51 -4.59 22.14 -6.86
C VAL A 51 -3.13 21.72 -6.63
N ILE A 52 -2.26 22.16 -7.51
CA ILE A 52 -0.80 22.04 -7.31
C ILE A 52 -0.20 23.40 -6.92
N THR A 53 0.99 23.35 -6.33
CA THR A 53 1.81 24.54 -6.07
C THR A 53 3.12 24.41 -6.86
N LEU A 54 3.35 25.34 -7.78
CA LEU A 54 4.65 25.53 -8.43
C LEU A 54 5.49 26.44 -7.54
N THR A 55 6.78 26.08 -7.36
CA THR A 55 7.73 26.87 -6.56
C THR A 55 9.02 27.01 -7.34
N TRP A 56 9.58 28.23 -7.37
CA TRP A 56 10.83 28.51 -8.09
C TRP A 56 11.75 29.48 -7.34
N THR A 57 13.04 29.28 -7.56
CA THR A 57 14.11 30.12 -7.05
C THR A 57 15.14 30.33 -8.14
N THR A 58 15.59 31.55 -8.34
CA THR A 58 16.57 31.91 -9.36
C THR A 58 17.76 32.70 -8.77
N SER A 59 18.85 32.73 -9.51
CA SER A 59 19.97 33.59 -9.25
C SER A 59 20.35 34.35 -10.53
N GLY A 60 20.72 35.62 -10.41
CA GLY A 60 21.15 36.45 -11.54
C GLY A 60 20.04 36.83 -12.54
N ALA A 61 18.77 36.48 -12.27
CA ALA A 61 17.65 36.82 -13.12
C ALA A 61 17.19 38.27 -12.89
N SER A 62 16.82 38.95 -13.98
CA SER A 62 16.16 40.27 -13.94
C SER A 62 14.66 40.20 -14.22
N SER A 63 14.22 39.15 -14.90
CA SER A 63 12.80 38.91 -15.21
C SER A 63 12.57 37.41 -15.43
N CYS A 64 11.35 36.94 -15.13
CA CYS A 64 10.89 35.61 -15.47
C CYS A 64 9.52 35.64 -16.15
N THR A 65 9.28 34.71 -17.06
CA THR A 65 8.00 34.59 -17.79
C THR A 65 7.58 33.13 -17.84
N ALA A 66 6.31 32.91 -17.54
CA ALA A 66 5.66 31.61 -17.64
C ALA A 66 5.11 31.36 -19.04
N SER A 67 5.15 30.11 -19.50
CA SER A 67 4.51 29.66 -20.74
C SER A 67 4.09 28.19 -20.65
N GLY A 68 3.41 27.67 -21.66
CA GLY A 68 2.78 26.36 -21.61
C GLY A 68 1.37 26.46 -21.02
N ASP A 69 1.04 25.65 -20.05
CA ASP A 69 -0.28 25.61 -19.40
C ASP A 69 -0.47 26.65 -18.29
N TRP A 70 0.47 27.53 -18.12
CA TRP A 70 0.38 28.76 -17.34
C TRP A 70 1.01 29.92 -18.12
N SER A 71 0.86 31.14 -17.64
CA SER A 71 1.32 32.30 -18.41
C SER A 71 1.61 33.54 -17.57
N GLY A 72 2.16 34.54 -18.23
CA GLY A 72 2.39 35.86 -17.67
C GLY A 72 3.77 36.05 -17.03
N SER A 73 4.05 37.29 -16.65
CA SER A 73 5.30 37.62 -15.95
C SER A 73 5.28 37.10 -14.53
N LYS A 74 6.40 36.60 -14.07
CA LYS A 74 6.60 36.05 -12.73
C LYS A 74 7.71 36.80 -11.99
N ASN A 75 7.60 36.84 -10.67
CA ASN A 75 8.73 37.30 -9.85
C ASN A 75 9.93 36.40 -10.05
N ILE A 76 11.13 36.90 -9.79
CA ILE A 76 12.37 36.09 -9.92
C ILE A 76 12.42 34.91 -8.95
N ASN A 77 11.70 34.98 -7.83
CA ASN A 77 11.47 33.89 -6.90
C ASN A 77 10.01 33.90 -6.48
N GLY A 78 9.41 32.74 -6.27
CA GLY A 78 8.00 32.70 -5.85
C GLY A 78 7.37 31.33 -5.84
N SER A 79 6.08 31.32 -5.56
CA SER A 79 5.20 30.19 -5.69
C SER A 79 3.84 30.61 -6.22
N GLU A 80 3.14 29.70 -6.88
CA GLU A 80 1.80 29.92 -7.43
C GLU A 80 1.01 28.62 -7.37
N THR A 81 -0.27 28.73 -6.98
CA THR A 81 -1.21 27.58 -6.96
C THR A 81 -2.02 27.57 -8.26
N ILE A 82 -2.18 26.39 -8.83
CA ILE A 82 -2.88 26.18 -10.10
C ILE A 82 -3.83 25.01 -9.94
N THR A 83 -5.11 25.20 -10.32
CA THR A 83 -6.11 24.13 -10.40
C THR A 83 -6.03 23.47 -11.77
N LEU A 84 -5.92 22.15 -11.81
CA LEU A 84 -5.79 21.37 -13.04
C LEU A 84 -7.16 20.83 -13.48
N SER A 85 -7.87 21.56 -14.32
CA SER A 85 -9.28 21.34 -14.67
C SER A 85 -9.50 20.54 -15.98
N SER A 86 -8.46 20.04 -16.59
CA SER A 86 -8.56 19.24 -17.83
C SER A 86 -7.75 17.96 -17.74
N ASN A 87 -8.30 16.90 -18.29
CA ASN A 87 -7.65 15.61 -18.40
C ASN A 87 -6.55 15.62 -19.47
N LYS A 88 -5.34 15.96 -19.08
CA LYS A 88 -4.15 16.01 -19.92
C LYS A 88 -2.88 16.07 -19.09
N THR A 89 -1.73 15.89 -19.73
CA THR A 89 -0.47 16.31 -19.15
C THR A 89 -0.32 17.83 -19.29
N TYR A 90 -0.22 18.51 -18.16
CA TYR A 90 0.10 19.92 -18.12
C TYR A 90 1.60 20.13 -18.19
N THR A 91 2.03 21.08 -19.02
CA THR A 91 3.42 21.47 -19.16
C THR A 91 3.61 22.90 -18.70
N PHE A 92 4.43 23.11 -17.69
CA PHE A 92 4.74 24.43 -17.14
C PHE A 92 6.19 24.77 -17.48
N ASN A 93 6.40 25.85 -18.20
CA ASN A 93 7.72 26.34 -18.55
C ASN A 93 8.00 27.66 -17.84
N LEU A 94 9.13 27.78 -17.21
CA LEU A 94 9.62 29.04 -16.62
C LEU A 94 10.89 29.48 -17.38
N THR A 95 10.82 30.61 -18.07
CA THR A 95 11.94 31.23 -18.73
C THR A 95 12.37 32.47 -17.94
N CYS A 96 13.63 32.48 -17.48
CA CYS A 96 14.18 33.63 -16.77
C CYS A 96 15.35 34.22 -17.58
N SER A 97 15.46 35.53 -17.58
CA SER A 97 16.41 36.28 -18.36
C SER A 97 17.20 37.27 -17.50
N SER A 98 18.44 37.52 -17.91
CA SER A 98 19.28 38.65 -17.51
C SER A 98 19.63 39.46 -18.74
N ASN A 99 20.41 40.55 -18.58
CA ASN A 99 20.70 41.47 -19.69
C ASN A 99 21.33 40.77 -20.95
N ASN A 100 22.01 39.64 -20.79
CA ASN A 100 22.75 38.97 -21.88
C ASN A 100 22.51 37.46 -21.95
N ALA A 101 21.62 36.88 -21.14
CA ALA A 101 21.37 35.43 -21.07
C ALA A 101 19.93 35.13 -20.80
N SER A 102 19.50 33.97 -21.22
CA SER A 102 18.17 33.37 -20.87
C SER A 102 18.35 31.92 -20.53
N THR A 103 17.57 31.43 -19.56
CA THR A 103 17.51 30.00 -19.19
C THR A 103 16.05 29.58 -19.01
N MET A 104 15.75 28.33 -19.27
CA MET A 104 14.40 27.78 -19.15
C MET A 104 14.43 26.41 -18.45
N GLU A 105 13.47 26.21 -17.58
CA GLU A 105 13.15 24.91 -16.96
C GLU A 105 11.70 24.55 -17.25
N SER A 106 11.40 23.25 -17.27
CA SER A 106 10.08 22.72 -17.60
C SER A 106 9.66 21.64 -16.59
N ILE A 107 8.39 21.64 -16.20
CA ILE A 107 7.77 20.63 -15.36
C ILE A 107 6.54 20.08 -16.07
N ASN A 108 6.38 18.77 -16.04
CA ASN A 108 5.14 18.11 -16.46
C ASN A 108 4.39 17.61 -15.23
N VAL A 109 3.05 17.85 -15.22
CA VAL A 109 2.14 17.29 -14.23
C VAL A 109 1.02 16.58 -14.98
N GLN A 110 0.86 15.30 -14.71
CA GLN A 110 -0.19 14.48 -15.31
C GLN A 110 -1.45 14.56 -14.47
N VAL A 111 -2.58 14.86 -15.11
CA VAL A 111 -3.91 14.70 -14.51
C VAL A 111 -4.37 13.27 -14.79
N ASN A 112 -4.66 12.53 -13.73
CA ASN A 112 -5.19 11.17 -13.85
C ASN A 112 -6.60 11.20 -14.42
N THR A 113 -6.83 10.37 -15.43
CA THR A 113 -8.15 10.15 -16.04
C THR A 113 -9.11 9.35 -15.18
N ASN A 114 -8.60 8.86 -14.05
CA ASN A 114 -9.26 7.84 -13.25
C ASN A 114 -10.53 8.33 -12.50
N GLN A 115 -10.74 9.65 -12.44
CA GLN A 115 -11.92 10.20 -11.76
C GLN A 115 -13.21 10.04 -12.57
N ASP A 116 -13.12 9.89 -13.90
CA ASP A 116 -14.31 9.76 -14.76
C ASP A 116 -15.10 8.46 -14.50
N ILE A 117 -14.44 7.41 -14.02
CA ILE A 117 -15.14 6.15 -13.69
C ILE A 117 -16.08 6.28 -12.50
N TYR A 118 -15.84 7.25 -11.61
CA TYR A 118 -16.65 7.55 -10.43
C TYR A 118 -17.72 8.64 -10.66
N SER A 119 -17.94 9.04 -11.92
CA SER A 119 -18.93 10.08 -12.27
C SER A 119 -20.38 9.62 -12.09
N GLU A 120 -20.62 8.30 -12.08
CA GLU A 120 -21.92 7.69 -11.86
C GLU A 120 -21.97 7.01 -10.49
N ASP A 121 -23.08 7.18 -9.77
CA ASP A 121 -23.32 6.42 -8.54
C ASP A 121 -23.70 4.98 -8.88
N LYS A 122 -22.80 4.05 -8.57
CA LYS A 122 -22.94 2.60 -8.80
C LYS A 122 -22.77 1.87 -7.47
N ASP A 123 -23.31 0.66 -7.38
CA ASP A 123 -23.05 -0.24 -6.25
C ASP A 123 -21.70 -0.95 -6.37
N SER A 124 -21.17 -1.06 -7.58
CA SER A 124 -19.90 -1.69 -7.88
C SER A 124 -19.11 -0.95 -8.95
N TYR A 125 -17.84 -0.71 -8.68
CA TYR A 125 -16.84 -0.20 -9.61
C TYR A 125 -15.88 -1.30 -10.07
N CYS A 126 -16.09 -2.53 -9.65
CA CYS A 126 -15.24 -3.65 -10.00
C CYS A 126 -15.07 -3.79 -11.51
N ARG A 127 -13.87 -4.17 -11.91
CA ARG A 127 -13.61 -4.72 -13.23
C ARG A 127 -14.41 -6.02 -13.36
N ALA A 128 -15.34 -6.07 -14.30
CA ALA A 128 -16.16 -7.24 -14.49
C ALA A 128 -15.30 -8.49 -14.77
N PRO A 129 -15.65 -9.64 -14.19
CA PRO A 129 -14.94 -10.88 -14.47
C PRO A 129 -15.04 -11.20 -15.96
N ASN A 130 -13.91 -11.61 -16.51
CA ASN A 130 -13.84 -11.95 -17.94
C ASN A 130 -13.94 -13.47 -18.09
N ASN A 131 -15.15 -13.99 -18.17
CA ASN A 131 -15.44 -15.42 -18.40
C ASN A 131 -14.96 -15.93 -19.78
N ASN A 132 -13.84 -15.41 -20.28
CA ASN A 132 -13.22 -15.78 -21.54
C ASN A 132 -12.25 -16.96 -21.35
N SER A 133 -11.79 -17.51 -22.48
CA SER A 133 -10.82 -18.61 -22.53
C SER A 133 -9.44 -18.27 -21.90
N SER A 134 -9.18 -17.02 -21.55
CA SER A 134 -7.95 -16.59 -20.85
C SER A 134 -8.02 -16.76 -19.34
N SER A 135 -9.24 -16.85 -18.73
CA SER A 135 -9.38 -17.16 -17.32
C SER A 135 -9.09 -18.63 -17.11
N TYR A 136 -8.06 -18.94 -16.33
CA TYR A 136 -7.80 -20.33 -15.98
C TYR A 136 -8.45 -20.74 -14.65
N TRP A 137 -8.80 -19.75 -13.81
CA TRP A 137 -9.53 -19.98 -12.57
C TRP A 137 -10.36 -18.74 -12.21
N ILE A 138 -11.58 -18.99 -11.75
CA ILE A 138 -12.48 -17.98 -11.22
C ILE A 138 -13.31 -18.59 -10.10
N ASP A 139 -13.48 -17.84 -9.01
CA ASP A 139 -14.44 -18.14 -7.96
C ASP A 139 -15.40 -16.96 -7.79
N GLN A 140 -16.69 -17.21 -7.93
CA GLN A 140 -17.77 -16.23 -7.75
C GLN A 140 -18.61 -16.55 -6.51
N PHE A 141 -18.13 -17.48 -5.67
CA PHE A 141 -18.75 -17.89 -4.42
C PHE A 141 -20.21 -18.31 -4.55
N ASP A 142 -20.55 -18.95 -5.67
CA ASP A 142 -21.92 -19.46 -5.95
C ASP A 142 -22.30 -20.65 -5.08
N GLU A 143 -21.34 -21.31 -4.46
CA GLU A 143 -21.53 -22.42 -3.54
C GLU A 143 -21.84 -21.93 -2.13
N ASN A 144 -22.34 -22.81 -1.24
CA ASN A 144 -22.67 -22.43 0.13
C ASN A 144 -21.50 -22.54 1.12
N ILE A 145 -20.37 -23.10 0.68
CA ILE A 145 -19.14 -23.28 1.49
C ILE A 145 -17.93 -23.06 0.60
N LEU A 146 -16.83 -22.60 1.19
CA LEU A 146 -15.55 -22.57 0.51
C LEU A 146 -15.10 -23.99 0.14
N ASP A 147 -14.64 -24.17 -1.10
CA ASP A 147 -14.13 -25.46 -1.57
C ASP A 147 -12.85 -25.84 -0.78
N PRO A 148 -12.87 -26.92 0.03
CA PRO A 148 -11.71 -27.35 0.80
C PRO A 148 -10.55 -27.88 -0.07
N ASN A 149 -10.77 -28.11 -1.37
CA ASN A 149 -9.71 -28.43 -2.32
C ASN A 149 -8.97 -27.19 -2.81
N ILE A 150 -9.53 -26.00 -2.62
CA ILE A 150 -8.95 -24.70 -3.01
C ILE A 150 -8.45 -23.96 -1.77
N TYR A 151 -9.28 -23.88 -0.74
CA TYR A 151 -9.04 -23.03 0.42
C TYR A 151 -8.67 -23.83 1.66
N SER A 152 -7.71 -23.30 2.40
CA SER A 152 -7.34 -23.75 3.74
C SER A 152 -7.38 -22.59 4.71
N TYR A 153 -7.37 -22.89 6.01
CA TYR A 153 -7.37 -21.87 7.07
C TYR A 153 -6.06 -21.90 7.83
N GLN A 154 -5.48 -20.73 8.07
CA GLN A 154 -4.41 -20.57 9.04
C GLN A 154 -5.01 -20.16 10.39
N LEU A 155 -4.71 -20.91 11.43
CA LEU A 155 -5.34 -20.82 12.75
C LEU A 155 -4.41 -20.22 13.79
N GLY A 156 -4.99 -19.60 14.81
CA GLY A 156 -4.25 -19.11 15.96
C GLY A 156 -3.93 -17.61 15.90
N ASN A 157 -3.13 -17.18 16.87
CA ASN A 157 -2.64 -15.80 16.94
C ASN A 157 -1.13 -15.76 16.69
N GLY A 158 -0.62 -16.50 15.73
CA GLY A 158 0.79 -16.46 15.39
C GLY A 158 1.27 -17.71 14.68
N PHE A 159 2.59 -17.81 14.51
CA PHE A 159 3.24 -18.92 13.78
C PHE A 159 4.63 -19.20 14.33
N PHE A 160 5.20 -20.34 13.97
CA PHE A 160 6.54 -20.72 14.37
C PHE A 160 7.58 -20.35 13.31
N VAL A 161 8.68 -19.75 13.74
CA VAL A 161 9.88 -19.53 12.93
C VAL A 161 11.09 -20.12 13.66
N ASN A 162 11.74 -21.09 13.05
CA ASN A 162 12.92 -21.76 13.63
C ASN A 162 12.71 -22.23 15.08
N GLY A 163 11.52 -22.76 15.37
CA GLY A 163 11.14 -23.25 16.69
C GLY A 163 10.74 -22.19 17.72
N SER A 164 10.75 -20.91 17.35
CA SER A 164 10.25 -19.80 18.16
C SER A 164 8.85 -19.38 17.76
N TRP A 165 7.97 -19.19 18.73
CA TRP A 165 6.62 -18.69 18.51
C TRP A 165 6.63 -17.18 18.25
N ILE A 166 6.05 -16.74 17.16
CA ILE A 166 5.84 -15.34 16.81
C ILE A 166 4.37 -15.00 17.04
N ALA A 167 4.09 -14.36 18.17
CA ALA A 167 2.74 -13.95 18.53
C ALA A 167 2.25 -12.75 17.70
N GLY A 168 0.91 -12.59 17.63
CA GLY A 168 0.29 -11.48 16.89
C GLY A 168 0.68 -11.44 15.43
N TRP A 169 1.00 -12.61 14.85
CA TRP A 169 1.48 -12.76 13.46
C TRP A 169 2.69 -11.87 13.11
N GLY A 170 3.47 -11.46 14.13
CA GLY A 170 4.58 -10.51 13.99
C GLY A 170 4.18 -9.04 13.96
N ASN A 171 2.90 -8.73 13.97
CA ASN A 171 2.32 -7.39 13.77
C ASN A 171 1.55 -6.86 14.99
N ASN A 172 1.65 -7.52 16.15
CA ASN A 172 0.82 -7.22 17.34
C ASN A 172 -0.69 -7.33 17.11
N GLU A 173 -1.11 -8.19 16.19
CA GLU A 173 -2.50 -8.49 15.92
C GLU A 173 -3.17 -9.11 17.14
N GLN A 174 -4.44 -8.72 17.42
CA GLN A 174 -5.11 -9.07 18.66
C GLN A 174 -6.09 -10.24 18.53
N GLN A 175 -6.45 -10.66 17.34
CA GLN A 175 -7.40 -11.75 17.12
C GLN A 175 -6.74 -13.13 17.16
N TYR A 176 -7.57 -14.12 17.42
CA TYR A 176 -7.33 -15.52 17.12
C TYR A 176 -8.02 -15.88 15.80
N TYR A 177 -7.29 -16.37 14.82
CA TYR A 177 -7.88 -16.86 13.57
C TYR A 177 -8.47 -18.24 13.76
N THR A 178 -9.76 -18.38 13.43
CA THR A 178 -10.54 -19.62 13.50
C THR A 178 -10.79 -20.17 12.10
N GLY A 179 -11.38 -21.37 12.01
CA GLY A 179 -11.76 -21.94 10.72
C GLY A 179 -12.72 -23.12 10.86
N PRO A 180 -13.61 -23.30 9.90
CA PRO A 180 -14.55 -24.40 9.91
C PRO A 180 -13.81 -25.72 9.69
N GLY A 181 -14.24 -26.76 10.38
CA GLY A 181 -13.77 -28.10 10.13
C GLY A 181 -12.32 -28.41 10.49
N SER A 182 -11.55 -27.44 10.92
CA SER A 182 -10.27 -27.69 11.58
C SER A 182 -10.57 -28.46 12.86
N GLY A 183 -9.73 -29.41 13.25
CA GLY A 183 -9.91 -30.20 14.47
C GLY A 183 -10.09 -29.34 15.72
N TYR A 184 -9.81 -28.03 15.61
CA TYR A 184 -9.91 -27.02 16.65
C TYR A 184 -11.31 -26.43 16.76
N ALA A 185 -11.87 -25.92 15.67
CA ALA A 185 -13.25 -25.42 15.66
C ALA A 185 -14.22 -26.52 16.10
N LYS A 186 -14.06 -27.75 15.60
CA LYS A 186 -14.87 -28.91 16.04
C LYS A 186 -14.67 -29.29 17.50
N LYS A 187 -13.48 -29.06 18.07
CA LYS A 187 -13.18 -29.47 19.45
C LYS A 187 -13.79 -28.53 20.48
N TYR A 188 -13.92 -27.25 20.17
CA TYR A 188 -14.39 -26.21 21.11
C TYR A 188 -15.78 -25.73 20.85
N ASN A 189 -16.31 -25.91 19.65
CA ASN A 189 -17.70 -25.60 19.35
C ASN A 189 -18.32 -26.69 18.48
N SER A 190 -18.86 -27.73 19.16
CA SER A 190 -19.46 -28.87 18.49
C SER A 190 -20.76 -28.54 17.72
N ASN A 191 -21.29 -27.34 17.89
CA ASN A 191 -22.49 -26.85 17.23
C ASN A 191 -22.16 -25.92 16.03
N LEU A 192 -20.90 -25.56 15.83
CA LEU A 192 -20.49 -24.70 14.73
C LEU A 192 -20.33 -25.53 13.44
N ASN A 193 -21.45 -25.74 12.78
CA ASN A 193 -21.46 -26.00 11.35
C ASN A 193 -21.26 -24.71 10.53
N THR A 194 -21.12 -23.61 11.19
CA THR A 194 -20.97 -22.29 10.61
C THR A 194 -19.58 -21.79 10.91
N THR A 195 -18.98 -21.23 9.96
CA THR A 195 -17.78 -20.48 9.98
C THR A 195 -18.15 -19.12 10.50
N GLU A 196 -18.16 -18.94 11.78
CA GLU A 196 -18.53 -17.68 12.43
C GLU A 196 -17.73 -16.51 11.88
N ASN A 197 -16.45 -16.76 11.57
CA ASN A 197 -15.53 -15.73 11.08
C ASN A 197 -15.35 -15.73 9.56
N ALA A 198 -15.75 -16.79 8.84
CA ALA A 198 -15.74 -16.79 7.38
C ALA A 198 -16.82 -17.72 6.82
N PHE A 199 -17.63 -17.21 5.91
CA PHE A 199 -18.77 -17.92 5.32
C PHE A 199 -19.14 -17.35 3.96
N ILE A 200 -19.89 -18.13 3.17
CA ILE A 200 -20.50 -17.66 1.94
C ILE A 200 -21.98 -17.37 2.20
N GLU A 201 -22.41 -16.17 1.80
CA GLU A 201 -23.79 -15.75 1.91
C GLU A 201 -24.16 -14.87 0.72
N ASN A 202 -25.26 -15.21 0.04
CA ASN A 202 -25.78 -14.50 -1.14
C ASN A 202 -24.76 -14.30 -2.29
N GLY A 203 -23.88 -15.29 -2.52
CA GLY A 203 -22.88 -15.23 -3.56
C GLY A 203 -21.64 -14.39 -3.20
N PHE A 204 -21.39 -14.18 -1.92
CA PHE A 204 -20.24 -13.44 -1.44
C PHE A 204 -19.49 -14.24 -0.38
N LEU A 205 -18.16 -14.25 -0.46
CA LEU A 205 -17.34 -14.63 0.68
C LEU A 205 -17.31 -13.46 1.66
N LYS A 206 -17.64 -13.74 2.93
CA LYS A 206 -17.59 -12.77 4.02
C LYS A 206 -16.63 -13.22 5.10
N ILE A 207 -15.69 -12.35 5.48
CA ILE A 207 -14.83 -12.53 6.64
C ILE A 207 -15.31 -11.54 7.71
N GLN A 208 -15.71 -12.09 8.87
CA GLN A 208 -16.36 -11.38 9.94
C GLN A 208 -15.51 -11.41 11.22
N PRO A 209 -14.75 -10.33 11.53
CA PRO A 209 -14.16 -10.22 12.85
C PRO A 209 -15.22 -10.07 13.93
N ILE A 210 -15.08 -10.81 15.03
CA ILE A 210 -16.00 -10.80 16.16
C ILE A 210 -15.24 -10.36 17.41
N PHE A 211 -15.84 -9.48 18.20
CA PHE A 211 -15.43 -9.13 19.55
C PHE A 211 -16.45 -9.63 20.57
N ASP A 212 -16.04 -10.52 21.47
CA ASP A 212 -16.86 -11.02 22.57
C ASP A 212 -16.00 -11.15 23.84
N ASP A 213 -16.07 -10.16 24.71
CA ASP A 213 -15.38 -10.15 26.01
C ASP A 213 -16.21 -10.86 27.12
N THR A 214 -17.44 -11.19 26.83
CA THR A 214 -18.34 -11.90 27.78
C THR A 214 -18.18 -13.41 27.70
N ASN A 215 -17.82 -13.92 26.52
CA ASN A 215 -17.55 -15.32 26.27
C ASN A 215 -16.33 -15.47 25.33
N PRO A 216 -15.12 -15.07 25.80
CA PRO A 216 -13.95 -15.06 24.98
C PRO A 216 -13.56 -16.45 24.47
N PHE A 217 -13.04 -16.49 23.24
CA PHE A 217 -12.67 -17.74 22.58
C PHE A 217 -11.52 -18.45 23.34
N PRO A 218 -11.69 -19.71 23.78
CA PRO A 218 -10.65 -20.43 24.50
C PRO A 218 -9.53 -20.86 23.54
N ASP A 219 -8.27 -20.54 23.89
CA ASP A 219 -7.13 -21.01 23.12
C ASP A 219 -6.93 -22.53 23.28
N PRO A 220 -7.09 -23.30 22.21
CA PRO A 220 -7.01 -24.75 22.28
C PRO A 220 -5.60 -25.27 22.59
N TYR A 221 -4.58 -24.45 22.38
CA TYR A 221 -3.18 -24.84 22.59
C TYR A 221 -2.61 -24.41 23.94
N CYS A 222 -3.39 -23.60 24.68
CA CYS A 222 -2.91 -22.95 25.89
C CYS A 222 -3.30 -23.64 27.18
N ALA A 223 -4.04 -24.73 27.17
CA ALA A 223 -4.64 -25.37 28.35
C ALA A 223 -3.67 -25.69 29.50
N ASP A 224 -2.36 -25.85 29.21
CA ASP A 224 -1.35 -26.19 30.21
C ASP A 224 -0.08 -25.34 30.12
N LYS A 225 -0.13 -24.16 29.50
CA LYS A 225 1.06 -23.34 29.22
C LYS A 225 0.92 -21.91 29.75
N ALA A 226 2.02 -21.25 30.00
CA ALA A 226 2.06 -19.81 30.34
C ALA A 226 1.85 -18.94 29.11
N CYS A 227 0.70 -19.06 28.47
CA CYS A 227 0.26 -18.31 27.30
C CYS A 227 -1.12 -17.69 27.54
N GLN A 228 -1.61 -16.89 26.62
CA GLN A 228 -2.96 -16.34 26.67
C GLN A 228 -3.97 -17.48 26.51
N THR A 229 -4.86 -17.66 27.49
CA THR A 229 -5.81 -18.78 27.51
C THR A 229 -7.12 -18.49 26.81
N THR A 230 -7.43 -17.22 26.56
CA THR A 230 -8.66 -16.75 25.91
C THR A 230 -8.39 -15.56 25.02
N TRP A 231 -9.26 -15.38 24.02
CA TRP A 231 -9.16 -14.31 23.04
C TRP A 231 -10.52 -13.63 22.88
N ASP A 232 -10.55 -12.33 23.13
CA ASP A 232 -11.77 -11.51 22.98
C ASP A 232 -12.09 -11.22 21.51
N TYR A 233 -11.07 -11.26 20.64
CA TYR A 233 -11.22 -11.07 19.20
C TYR A 233 -10.98 -12.37 18.45
N THR A 234 -11.90 -12.71 17.56
CA THR A 234 -11.73 -13.78 16.57
C THR A 234 -11.87 -13.24 15.15
N SER A 235 -11.26 -13.91 14.19
CA SER A 235 -11.37 -13.59 12.76
C SER A 235 -11.02 -14.82 11.92
N ALA A 236 -10.89 -14.65 10.59
CA ALA A 236 -10.43 -15.72 9.71
C ALA A 236 -9.26 -15.25 8.84
N ARG A 237 -8.37 -16.21 8.54
CA ARG A 237 -7.29 -16.09 7.58
C ARG A 237 -7.32 -17.31 6.66
N ILE A 238 -7.65 -17.06 5.40
CA ILE A 238 -7.92 -18.05 4.36
C ILE A 238 -6.77 -18.01 3.36
N ILE A 239 -6.28 -19.18 2.95
CA ILE A 239 -5.16 -19.31 2.01
C ILE A 239 -5.46 -20.31 0.90
N THR A 240 -4.80 -20.13 -0.26
CA THR A 240 -4.88 -21.05 -1.40
C THR A 240 -3.64 -21.93 -1.55
N SER A 241 -2.74 -21.95 -0.56
CA SER A 241 -1.44 -22.61 -0.62
C SER A 241 -1.53 -24.09 -1.06
N GLY A 242 -0.76 -24.44 -2.07
CA GLY A 242 -0.68 -25.78 -2.64
C GLY A 242 -1.84 -26.18 -3.56
N ASN A 243 -2.82 -25.30 -3.78
CA ASN A 243 -4.01 -25.59 -4.58
C ASN A 243 -4.15 -24.65 -5.78
N ILE A 244 -4.07 -23.34 -5.54
CA ILE A 244 -4.07 -22.32 -6.59
C ILE A 244 -2.79 -21.50 -6.46
N ASP A 245 -2.03 -21.48 -7.53
CA ASP A 245 -0.79 -20.72 -7.66
C ASP A 245 -1.00 -19.50 -8.52
N ILE A 246 -0.31 -18.42 -8.17
CA ILE A 246 -0.20 -17.20 -8.96
C ILE A 246 1.28 -17.02 -9.27
N GLU A 247 1.62 -16.80 -10.53
CA GLU A 247 3.01 -16.74 -11.01
C GLU A 247 3.20 -15.65 -12.07
N PRO A 248 4.45 -15.26 -12.39
CA PRO A 248 4.71 -14.37 -13.52
C PRO A 248 4.03 -14.87 -14.81
N GLY A 249 3.36 -13.96 -15.54
CA GLY A 249 2.46 -14.30 -16.64
C GLY A 249 0.98 -14.38 -16.23
N ASN A 250 0.66 -14.09 -14.97
CA ASN A 250 -0.72 -14.05 -14.49
C ASN A 250 -1.19 -12.63 -14.18
N GLU A 251 -2.49 -12.44 -14.30
CA GLU A 251 -3.23 -11.30 -13.74
C GLU A 251 -4.29 -11.83 -12.80
N ILE A 252 -4.32 -11.32 -11.54
CA ILE A 252 -5.39 -11.61 -10.58
C ILE A 252 -6.23 -10.36 -10.36
N THR A 253 -7.55 -10.55 -10.37
CA THR A 253 -8.52 -9.50 -10.00
C THR A 253 -9.37 -9.99 -8.83
N VAL A 254 -9.49 -9.17 -7.80
CA VAL A 254 -10.36 -9.41 -6.65
C VAL A 254 -11.33 -8.25 -6.50
N CYS A 255 -12.64 -8.54 -6.45
CA CYS A 255 -13.69 -7.56 -6.21
C CYS A 255 -14.13 -7.64 -4.74
N PHE A 256 -14.12 -6.51 -4.01
CA PHE A 256 -14.29 -6.51 -2.56
C PHE A 256 -14.96 -5.24 -2.01
N LYS A 257 -15.44 -5.32 -0.75
CA LYS A 257 -15.73 -4.19 0.15
C LYS A 257 -15.01 -4.40 1.48
N VAL A 258 -14.49 -3.33 2.07
CA VAL A 258 -13.80 -3.38 3.36
C VAL A 258 -14.76 -3.16 4.54
N PRO A 259 -14.50 -3.71 5.74
CA PRO A 259 -15.29 -3.43 6.93
C PRO A 259 -15.08 -1.98 7.41
N ASP A 260 -16.13 -1.40 7.99
CA ASP A 260 -16.13 -0.06 8.59
C ASP A 260 -15.69 -0.12 10.06
N GLY A 261 -14.79 0.76 10.45
CA GLY A 261 -14.48 0.99 11.86
C GLY A 261 -13.02 0.78 12.25
N THR A 262 -12.66 1.49 13.32
CA THR A 262 -11.30 1.46 13.87
C THR A 262 -10.96 0.08 14.39
N GLY A 263 -9.84 -0.46 13.95
CA GLY A 263 -9.31 -1.76 14.37
C GLY A 263 -9.47 -2.86 13.33
N HIS A 264 -10.27 -2.67 12.29
CA HIS A 264 -10.30 -3.60 11.17
C HIS A 264 -9.12 -3.34 10.22
N TRP A 265 -8.37 -4.38 9.95
CA TRP A 265 -7.27 -4.41 8.99
C TRP A 265 -7.49 -5.57 8.01
N PRO A 266 -8.35 -5.38 6.99
CA PRO A 266 -8.51 -6.34 5.91
C PRO A 266 -7.31 -6.32 4.98
N ALA A 267 -6.93 -7.49 4.46
CA ALA A 267 -5.84 -7.65 3.52
C ALA A 267 -6.13 -8.71 2.45
N ILE A 268 -5.70 -8.41 1.22
CA ILE A 268 -5.57 -9.30 0.06
C ILE A 268 -4.09 -9.30 -0.28
N TRP A 269 -3.40 -10.39 -0.10
CA TRP A 269 -1.96 -10.46 -0.20
C TRP A 269 -1.44 -11.83 -0.55
N MET A 270 -0.15 -11.97 -0.78
CA MET A 270 0.46 -13.21 -1.24
C MET A 270 1.81 -13.47 -0.59
N LEU A 271 2.07 -14.75 -0.31
CA LEU A 271 3.38 -15.27 0.10
C LEU A 271 3.86 -16.37 -0.89
N PRO A 272 5.18 -16.60 -0.98
CA PRO A 272 5.72 -17.61 -1.88
C PRO A 272 5.32 -19.03 -1.46
N ASN A 273 5.01 -19.88 -2.44
CA ASN A 273 4.77 -21.30 -2.19
C ASN A 273 5.95 -21.92 -1.47
N GLY A 274 5.65 -22.77 -0.50
CA GLY A 274 6.65 -23.35 0.39
C GLY A 274 6.91 -22.55 1.67
N PHE A 275 6.29 -21.36 1.85
CA PHE A 275 6.39 -20.61 3.08
C PHE A 275 5.70 -21.33 4.24
N VAL A 276 4.51 -21.89 4.02
CA VAL A 276 3.77 -22.67 5.03
C VAL A 276 4.56 -23.91 5.49
N GLU A 277 5.28 -24.55 4.57
CA GLU A 277 6.11 -25.73 4.82
C GLU A 277 7.49 -25.37 5.42
N GLY A 278 7.81 -24.09 5.56
CA GLY A 278 9.10 -23.63 6.07
C GLY A 278 10.27 -23.74 5.07
N ASN A 279 9.97 -23.93 3.79
CA ASN A 279 10.97 -24.00 2.70
C ASN A 279 11.34 -22.62 2.14
N LYS A 280 10.60 -21.59 2.53
CA LYS A 280 10.77 -20.20 2.14
C LYS A 280 10.90 -19.32 3.38
N SER A 281 11.59 -18.20 3.24
CA SER A 281 11.91 -17.29 4.33
C SER A 281 11.41 -15.88 4.04
N TRP A 282 10.93 -15.20 5.04
CA TRP A 282 10.58 -13.79 4.99
C TRP A 282 11.70 -12.93 5.63
N PRO A 283 12.06 -11.79 5.02
CA PRO A 283 11.54 -11.18 3.78
C PRO A 283 12.28 -11.60 2.51
N GLN A 284 13.18 -12.60 2.57
CA GLN A 284 14.09 -12.98 1.49
C GLN A 284 13.37 -13.47 0.23
N ASP A 285 12.31 -14.24 0.40
CA ASP A 285 11.54 -14.82 -0.70
C ASP A 285 10.34 -13.95 -1.11
N GLY A 286 10.18 -12.78 -0.49
CA GLY A 286 9.20 -11.76 -0.85
C GLY A 286 7.83 -11.91 -0.18
N GLU A 287 7.04 -10.83 -0.27
CA GLU A 287 5.62 -10.72 0.06
C GLU A 287 5.02 -9.67 -0.87
N ILE A 288 3.79 -9.86 -1.30
CA ILE A 288 3.08 -8.94 -2.19
C ILE A 288 1.72 -8.65 -1.57
N ASP A 289 1.49 -7.40 -1.15
CA ASP A 289 0.23 -6.94 -0.59
C ASP A 289 -0.53 -6.18 -1.67
N LEU A 290 -1.57 -6.83 -2.21
CA LEU A 290 -2.38 -6.25 -3.27
C LEU A 290 -3.27 -5.14 -2.71
N MET A 291 -3.83 -5.37 -1.53
CA MET A 291 -4.72 -4.45 -0.85
C MET A 291 -4.60 -4.61 0.67
N GLU A 292 -4.34 -3.51 1.34
CA GLU A 292 -4.48 -3.37 2.77
C GLU A 292 -5.30 -2.13 3.09
N ALA A 293 -6.25 -2.24 4.02
CA ALA A 293 -7.07 -1.09 4.41
C ALA A 293 -7.11 -0.91 5.93
N ARG A 294 -7.31 0.35 6.33
CA ARG A 294 -7.66 0.72 7.71
C ARG A 294 -9.16 0.99 7.75
N GLY A 295 -9.92 0.19 8.48
CA GLY A 295 -11.37 0.31 8.53
C GLY A 295 -11.89 1.69 8.94
N ARG A 296 -11.08 2.52 9.60
CA ARG A 296 -11.43 3.92 9.92
C ARG A 296 -11.14 4.91 8.77
N ILE A 297 -10.53 4.48 7.68
CA ILE A 297 -10.19 5.34 6.52
C ILE A 297 -10.92 4.80 5.29
N PRO A 298 -12.17 5.24 5.07
CA PRO A 298 -13.03 4.64 4.05
C PRO A 298 -12.64 4.94 2.60
N GLN A 299 -11.77 5.92 2.37
CA GLN A 299 -11.41 6.38 1.03
C GLN A 299 -10.07 5.86 0.53
N ALA A 300 -9.26 5.19 1.37
CA ALA A 300 -7.90 4.81 0.98
C ALA A 300 -7.59 3.35 1.25
N ILE A 301 -6.86 2.75 0.31
CA ILE A 301 -6.21 1.45 0.45
C ILE A 301 -4.73 1.57 0.11
N GLY A 302 -3.91 0.72 0.71
CA GLY A 302 -2.49 0.59 0.41
C GLY A 302 -2.20 -0.68 -0.37
N ALA A 303 -1.08 -0.66 -1.10
CA ALA A 303 -0.44 -1.82 -1.68
C ALA A 303 1.05 -1.77 -1.37
N ALA A 304 1.68 -2.93 -1.20
CA ALA A 304 3.09 -3.01 -0.86
C ALA A 304 3.76 -4.25 -1.45
N ILE A 305 5.08 -4.19 -1.54
CA ILE A 305 5.92 -5.37 -1.68
C ILE A 305 7.00 -5.35 -0.61
N HIS A 306 7.30 -6.51 -0.04
CA HIS A 306 8.34 -6.69 0.96
C HIS A 306 9.43 -7.61 0.43
N PHE A 307 10.69 -7.28 0.69
CA PHE A 307 11.85 -8.03 0.21
C PHE A 307 13.07 -7.80 1.11
N ALA A 308 14.15 -8.53 0.87
CA ALA A 308 15.41 -8.32 1.57
C ALA A 308 16.41 -7.58 0.69
N ASN A 309 17.20 -6.68 1.28
CA ASN A 309 18.38 -6.11 0.63
C ASN A 309 19.56 -7.09 0.65
N SER A 310 20.68 -6.70 0.06
CA SER A 310 21.90 -7.50 0.01
C SER A 310 22.50 -7.88 1.40
N SER A 311 22.06 -7.21 2.46
CA SER A 311 22.44 -7.51 3.85
C SER A 311 21.38 -8.33 4.59
N ASN A 312 20.42 -8.93 3.89
CA ASN A 312 19.27 -9.63 4.44
C ASN A 312 18.35 -8.79 5.36
N SER A 313 18.43 -7.47 5.24
CA SER A 313 17.55 -6.59 6.01
C SER A 313 16.25 -6.35 5.24
N HIS A 314 15.14 -6.36 5.95
CA HIS A 314 13.81 -6.08 5.42
C HIS A 314 13.76 -4.70 4.76
N GLN A 315 13.20 -4.68 3.56
CA GLN A 315 12.85 -3.49 2.79
C GLN A 315 11.41 -3.62 2.31
N TYR A 316 10.78 -2.51 2.03
CA TYR A 316 9.46 -2.48 1.41
C TYR A 316 9.28 -1.25 0.53
N ILE A 317 8.37 -1.36 -0.42
CA ILE A 317 7.87 -0.26 -1.25
C ILE A 317 6.36 -0.29 -1.14
N SER A 318 5.75 0.83 -0.76
CA SER A 318 4.30 0.92 -0.61
C SER A 318 3.74 2.15 -1.30
N HIS A 319 2.54 2.01 -1.84
CA HIS A 319 1.75 3.11 -2.40
C HIS A 319 0.34 3.06 -1.84
N GLU A 320 -0.22 4.23 -1.58
CA GLU A 320 -1.62 4.40 -1.19
C GLU A 320 -2.40 5.02 -2.34
N VAL A 321 -3.60 4.52 -2.58
CA VAL A 321 -4.53 5.06 -3.56
C VAL A 321 -5.85 5.40 -2.87
N SER A 322 -6.47 6.51 -3.30
CA SER A 322 -7.72 6.99 -2.73
C SER A 322 -8.81 7.15 -3.78
N VAL A 323 -10.05 6.97 -3.33
CA VAL A 323 -11.27 7.22 -4.10
C VAL A 323 -12.02 8.46 -3.58
N PRO A 324 -12.89 9.09 -4.37
CA PRO A 324 -13.77 10.17 -3.89
C PRO A 324 -14.67 9.71 -2.73
N MET A 325 -14.99 10.64 -1.83
CA MET A 325 -15.74 10.33 -0.59
C MET A 325 -17.09 9.64 -0.81
N ASN A 326 -17.76 9.91 -1.92
CA ASN A 326 -19.07 9.33 -2.26
C ASN A 326 -19.00 7.89 -2.81
N VAL A 327 -17.80 7.38 -3.04
CA VAL A 327 -17.57 6.03 -3.62
C VAL A 327 -16.61 5.19 -2.77
N ASN A 328 -16.61 5.41 -1.47
CA ASN A 328 -15.71 4.77 -0.50
C ASN A 328 -15.73 3.23 -0.55
N PHE A 329 -14.65 2.62 -0.10
CA PHE A 329 -14.43 1.18 -0.11
C PHE A 329 -15.35 0.37 0.81
N GLN A 330 -16.10 1.02 1.68
CA GLN A 330 -16.97 0.37 2.68
C GLN A 330 -18.42 0.22 2.19
N ASP A 331 -18.86 1.12 1.32
CA ASP A 331 -20.24 1.15 0.82
C ASP A 331 -20.37 0.56 -0.58
N LYS A 332 -19.29 0.65 -1.37
CA LYS A 332 -19.27 0.25 -2.77
C LYS A 332 -18.28 -0.90 -2.98
N PHE A 333 -18.55 -1.75 -3.95
CA PHE A 333 -17.58 -2.73 -4.40
C PHE A 333 -16.51 -2.08 -5.27
N HIS A 334 -15.27 -2.43 -4.99
CA HIS A 334 -14.08 -2.03 -5.72
C HIS A 334 -13.25 -3.26 -6.10
N SER A 335 -12.43 -3.16 -7.12
CA SER A 335 -11.52 -4.25 -7.47
C SER A 335 -10.06 -3.81 -7.44
N ILE A 336 -9.22 -4.69 -6.93
CA ILE A 336 -7.78 -4.63 -7.15
C ILE A 336 -7.42 -5.63 -8.25
N THR A 337 -6.67 -5.17 -9.26
CA THR A 337 -6.10 -6.04 -10.29
C THR A 337 -4.58 -5.99 -10.18
N PHE A 338 -3.96 -7.13 -9.95
CA PHE A 338 -2.51 -7.29 -9.92
C PHE A 338 -2.08 -8.01 -11.20
N ARG A 339 -1.22 -7.37 -11.97
CA ARG A 339 -0.62 -7.91 -13.18
C ARG A 339 0.84 -8.25 -12.91
N TRP A 340 1.18 -9.50 -13.09
CA TRP A 340 2.51 -10.02 -12.81
C TRP A 340 3.22 -10.40 -14.09
N MET A 341 4.14 -9.57 -14.54
CA MET A 341 5.02 -9.83 -15.67
C MET A 341 6.34 -10.46 -15.18
N ASN A 342 7.13 -11.04 -16.10
CA ASN A 342 8.39 -11.69 -15.73
C ASN A 342 9.37 -10.78 -14.99
N ASP A 343 9.36 -9.50 -15.31
CA ASP A 343 10.33 -8.52 -14.85
C ASP A 343 9.71 -7.32 -14.14
N SER A 344 8.38 -7.30 -13.96
CA SER A 344 7.67 -6.20 -13.32
C SER A 344 6.31 -6.63 -12.78
N ILE A 345 5.80 -5.81 -11.88
CA ILE A 345 4.47 -5.94 -11.28
C ILE A 345 3.74 -4.62 -11.41
N GLU A 346 2.44 -4.69 -11.63
CA GLU A 346 1.55 -3.53 -11.70
C GLU A 346 0.28 -3.81 -10.92
N MET A 347 -0.28 -2.77 -10.27
CA MET A 347 -1.56 -2.86 -9.58
C MET A 347 -2.50 -1.75 -10.05
N PHE A 348 -3.73 -2.13 -10.32
CA PHE A 348 -4.77 -1.25 -10.85
C PHE A 348 -5.96 -1.25 -9.90
N LEU A 349 -6.56 -0.08 -9.71
CA LEU A 349 -7.80 0.07 -8.98
C LEU A 349 -8.97 0.11 -9.96
N ASP A 350 -9.99 -0.70 -9.71
CA ASP A 350 -11.23 -0.74 -10.48
C ASP A 350 -11.00 -0.93 -11.99
N THR A 351 -11.68 -0.16 -12.82
CA THR A 351 -11.54 -0.19 -14.27
C THR A 351 -10.49 0.78 -14.82
N HIS A 352 -9.62 1.32 -13.94
CA HIS A 352 -8.54 2.20 -14.37
C HIS A 352 -7.58 1.50 -15.32
N ASN A 353 -7.10 2.21 -16.33
CA ASN A 353 -6.15 1.71 -17.32
C ASN A 353 -4.69 1.94 -16.90
N GLU A 354 -4.47 2.92 -16.01
CA GLU A 354 -3.12 3.24 -15.50
C GLU A 354 -2.93 2.59 -14.13
N PRO A 355 -1.81 1.93 -13.89
CA PRO A 355 -1.51 1.37 -12.59
C PRO A 355 -1.26 2.48 -11.56
N PHE A 356 -1.77 2.32 -10.35
CA PHE A 356 -1.39 3.18 -9.24
C PHE A 356 -0.10 2.71 -8.55
N TYR A 357 0.31 1.48 -8.82
CA TYR A 357 1.55 0.86 -8.35
C TYR A 357 2.25 0.18 -9.53
N SER A 358 3.53 0.44 -9.74
CA SER A 358 4.32 -0.21 -10.78
C SER A 358 5.79 -0.30 -10.35
N GLU A 359 6.32 -1.51 -10.30
CA GLU A 359 7.72 -1.77 -9.94
C GLU A 359 8.33 -2.83 -10.86
N GLY A 360 9.56 -2.58 -11.31
CA GLY A 360 10.33 -3.50 -12.15
C GLY A 360 11.60 -3.99 -11.46
N LYS A 361 12.11 -5.14 -11.85
CA LYS A 361 13.36 -5.72 -11.31
C LYS A 361 14.58 -4.79 -11.46
N ASP A 362 14.56 -3.90 -12.46
CA ASP A 362 15.63 -2.94 -12.73
C ASP A 362 15.36 -1.58 -12.06
N SER A 363 14.30 -1.46 -11.25
CA SER A 363 14.03 -0.24 -10.49
C SER A 363 15.10 -0.03 -9.39
N THR A 364 15.27 1.21 -8.96
CA THR A 364 16.30 1.62 -7.99
C THR A 364 16.35 0.77 -6.71
N PRO A 365 15.21 0.33 -6.11
CA PRO A 365 15.24 -0.49 -4.91
C PRO A 365 15.97 -1.82 -5.09
N PHE A 366 15.94 -2.40 -6.29
CA PHE A 366 16.54 -3.71 -6.57
C PHE A 366 17.98 -3.64 -7.11
N ASN A 367 18.57 -2.47 -7.35
CA ASN A 367 19.95 -2.33 -7.81
C ASN A 367 21.00 -3.03 -6.92
N ASN A 368 20.68 -3.23 -5.63
CA ASN A 368 21.51 -3.89 -4.63
C ASN A 368 20.74 -4.94 -3.82
N ALA A 369 19.62 -5.43 -4.34
CA ALA A 369 18.79 -6.42 -3.71
C ALA A 369 18.41 -7.51 -4.71
N TYR A 370 18.18 -8.72 -4.21
CA TYR A 370 17.61 -9.79 -5.01
C TYR A 370 16.14 -9.48 -5.28
N TYR A 371 15.68 -9.62 -6.53
CA TYR A 371 14.28 -9.51 -6.90
C TYR A 371 13.59 -10.86 -6.65
N PRO A 372 12.77 -11.02 -5.59
CA PRO A 372 12.23 -12.33 -5.20
C PRO A 372 10.95 -12.71 -5.96
N PHE A 373 10.37 -11.78 -6.74
CA PHE A 373 9.06 -11.94 -7.39
C PHE A 373 9.18 -12.67 -8.73
N ASN A 374 9.70 -13.90 -8.70
CA ASN A 374 9.97 -14.72 -9.88
C ASN A 374 9.60 -16.21 -9.68
N SER A 375 8.81 -16.50 -8.66
CA SER A 375 8.34 -17.84 -8.32
C SER A 375 6.82 -17.81 -8.06
N LYS A 376 6.24 -18.99 -7.79
CA LYS A 376 4.82 -19.12 -7.47
C LYS A 376 4.51 -18.61 -6.08
N PHE A 377 3.40 -17.90 -5.95
CA PHE A 377 2.83 -17.40 -4.70
C PHE A 377 1.42 -17.95 -4.52
N TYR A 378 0.93 -17.98 -3.30
CA TYR A 378 -0.45 -18.29 -2.95
C TYR A 378 -1.15 -17.07 -2.36
N LEU A 379 -2.46 -17.00 -2.56
CA LEU A 379 -3.31 -15.90 -2.06
C LEU A 379 -3.62 -16.09 -0.58
N ILE A 380 -3.71 -14.96 0.12
CA ILE A 380 -4.13 -14.86 1.51
C ILE A 380 -5.21 -13.79 1.63
N LEU A 381 -6.31 -14.12 2.31
CA LEU A 381 -7.42 -13.23 2.59
C LEU A 381 -7.67 -13.25 4.10
N ASN A 382 -7.61 -12.09 4.75
CA ASN A 382 -7.88 -12.01 6.19
C ASN A 382 -8.40 -10.64 6.62
N VAL A 383 -8.90 -10.58 7.84
CA VAL A 383 -9.05 -9.32 8.58
C VAL A 383 -8.32 -9.47 9.90
N ALA A 384 -7.27 -8.71 10.11
CA ALA A 384 -6.63 -8.57 11.40
C ALA A 384 -7.40 -7.58 12.29
N SER A 385 -7.23 -7.70 13.62
CA SER A 385 -7.82 -6.81 14.60
C SER A 385 -6.73 -6.05 15.33
N GLY A 386 -6.77 -4.71 15.29
CA GLY A 386 -5.69 -3.87 15.80
C GLY A 386 -4.42 -3.98 14.96
N GLY A 387 -3.29 -4.23 15.61
CA GLY A 387 -2.00 -4.43 14.93
C GLY A 387 -1.24 -3.13 14.60
N ASN A 388 0.01 -3.29 14.19
CA ASN A 388 0.94 -2.18 13.98
C ASN A 388 0.56 -1.28 12.81
N PHE A 389 -0.16 -1.81 11.81
CA PHE A 389 -0.52 -1.10 10.57
C PHE A 389 -1.34 0.17 10.84
N ASP A 390 -2.20 0.16 11.85
CA ASP A 390 -2.98 1.32 12.27
C ASP A 390 -2.67 1.76 13.72
N SER A 391 -1.40 1.63 14.12
CA SER A 391 -0.91 2.04 15.45
C SER A 391 -1.66 1.40 16.62
N ASN A 392 -2.12 0.17 16.44
CA ASN A 392 -2.88 -0.60 17.44
C ASN A 392 -4.21 0.05 17.87
N GLN A 393 -4.73 0.98 17.07
CA GLN A 393 -6.04 1.56 17.34
C GLN A 393 -7.13 0.51 17.13
N ILE A 394 -8.04 0.40 18.10
CA ILE A 394 -9.17 -0.53 18.04
C ILE A 394 -10.37 0.04 18.80
N ASP A 395 -11.56 -0.12 18.22
CA ASP A 395 -12.85 0.22 18.84
C ASP A 395 -13.73 -1.03 18.83
N PRO A 396 -13.89 -1.72 19.97
CA PRO A 396 -14.68 -2.94 20.05
C PRO A 396 -16.12 -2.78 19.54
N SER A 397 -16.71 -1.60 19.67
CA SER A 397 -18.09 -1.33 19.25
C SER A 397 -18.30 -1.42 17.73
N LYS A 398 -17.24 -1.46 16.96
CA LYS A 398 -17.25 -1.57 15.49
C LYS A 398 -17.21 -3.02 15.01
N PHE A 399 -16.87 -3.93 15.86
CA PHE A 399 -16.84 -5.36 15.55
C PHE A 399 -18.23 -6.00 15.74
N CYS A 400 -18.48 -7.07 14.99
CA CYS A 400 -19.60 -7.92 15.30
C CYS A 400 -19.44 -8.51 16.71
N ASN A 401 -20.54 -8.64 17.49
CA ASN A 401 -20.50 -9.25 18.83
C ASN A 401 -21.02 -10.70 18.84
N ASP A 402 -21.54 -11.16 17.73
CA ASP A 402 -22.02 -12.53 17.52
C ASP A 402 -21.93 -12.91 16.04
N GLU A 403 -22.29 -14.15 15.73
CA GLU A 403 -22.29 -14.70 14.37
C GLU A 403 -23.21 -13.94 13.41
N GLN A 404 -24.28 -13.37 13.92
CA GLN A 404 -25.27 -12.62 13.17
C GLN A 404 -24.91 -11.13 13.04
N CYS A 405 -23.89 -10.70 13.78
CA CYS A 405 -23.52 -9.29 13.88
C CYS A 405 -24.68 -8.41 14.37
N SER A 406 -25.36 -8.88 15.42
CA SER A 406 -26.64 -8.32 15.89
C SER A 406 -26.51 -6.92 16.50
N ASN A 407 -25.31 -6.52 16.91
CA ASN A 407 -25.02 -5.20 17.45
C ASN A 407 -24.95 -4.10 16.40
N LEU A 408 -24.70 -4.44 15.13
CA LEU A 408 -24.61 -3.49 14.03
C LEU A 408 -25.92 -3.39 13.27
N SER A 409 -26.39 -2.19 13.01
CA SER A 409 -27.62 -1.95 12.24
C SER A 409 -27.53 -2.45 10.78
N ASN A 410 -26.34 -2.55 10.27
CA ASN A 410 -26.01 -3.21 9.01
C ASN A 410 -24.82 -4.14 9.25
N PRO A 411 -25.04 -5.47 9.37
CA PRO A 411 -24.00 -6.46 9.60
C PRO A 411 -22.85 -6.42 8.61
N ASP A 412 -23.12 -6.09 7.34
CA ASP A 412 -22.10 -6.03 6.30
C ASP A 412 -21.07 -4.91 6.53
N LYS A 413 -21.38 -3.93 7.38
CA LYS A 413 -20.40 -2.92 7.79
C LYS A 413 -19.27 -3.48 8.67
N GLY A 414 -19.52 -4.56 9.39
CA GLY A 414 -18.50 -5.26 10.20
C GLY A 414 -17.74 -6.36 9.42
N ARG A 415 -17.96 -6.49 8.12
CA ARG A 415 -17.49 -7.62 7.31
C ARG A 415 -16.61 -7.18 6.17
N PHE A 416 -15.55 -7.93 5.91
CA PHE A 416 -14.81 -7.89 4.66
C PHE A 416 -15.54 -8.80 3.66
N ILE A 417 -15.99 -8.25 2.55
CA ILE A 417 -16.86 -8.92 1.58
C ILE A 417 -16.12 -9.05 0.26
N ILE A 418 -16.08 -10.25 -0.29
CA ILE A 418 -15.44 -10.54 -1.58
C ILE A 418 -16.51 -11.11 -2.52
N ASP A 419 -16.67 -10.46 -3.68
CA ASP A 419 -17.64 -10.81 -4.71
C ASP A 419 -17.07 -11.91 -5.63
N PHE A 420 -15.86 -11.71 -6.15
CA PHE A 420 -15.18 -12.72 -6.93
C PHE A 420 -13.66 -12.59 -6.87
N ILE A 421 -12.99 -13.68 -7.25
CA ILE A 421 -11.56 -13.75 -7.52
C ILE A 421 -11.38 -14.38 -8.90
N GLU A 422 -10.66 -13.70 -9.79
CA GLU A 422 -10.33 -14.20 -11.12
C GLU A 422 -8.82 -14.23 -11.33
N ILE A 423 -8.30 -15.32 -11.87
CA ILE A 423 -6.91 -15.42 -12.32
C ILE A 423 -6.90 -15.80 -13.80
N LYS A 424 -6.14 -15.05 -14.59
CA LYS A 424 -6.00 -15.29 -16.02
C LYS A 424 -4.55 -15.19 -16.48
N SER A 425 -4.23 -15.81 -17.60
CA SER A 425 -2.95 -15.65 -18.29
C SER A 425 -2.92 -14.30 -19.03
N ILE A 426 -1.75 -13.66 -19.02
CA ILE A 426 -1.44 -12.41 -19.72
C ILE A 426 -0.23 -12.67 -20.64
N ASP A 427 -0.37 -13.56 -21.62
CA ASP A 427 0.67 -13.88 -22.59
C ASP A 427 0.94 -12.72 -23.58
#